data_21df9723153ff8eeac293b1780dd10c3
#
_entry.id   21df9723153ff8eeac293b1780dd10c3
#
_cell.length_a   1.000
_cell.length_b   1.000
_cell.length_c   1.000
_cell.angle_alpha   90.00
_cell.angle_beta   90.00
_cell.angle_gamma   90.00
#
_symmetry.space_group_name_H-M   'P 1'
#
loop_
_entity.id
_entity.type
_entity.pdbx_description
1 polymer ?
#
loop_
_entity_poly.entity_id
_entity_poly.type
_entity_poly.pdbx_seq_one_letter_code
_entity_poly.pdbx_strand_id
1 'polypeptide(L)'
;MTADDAARDPHVEPRSTAADRDRWRRYLADERAEAAVYRELAARRDGEEREILLALAAAEGRHEAHWLRLLGGDETGVPRADIRTRMLGGLARRFGSIFVLALAQRAEARSPYSTDPHATAAMAADERIHGEVVRGL
;
A
#
# COMPACT_ATOMS: atom_id res chain seq x y z
N MET A 1 48.19 -18.83 5.81
CA MET A 1 47.01 -19.43 5.16
C MET A 1 45.98 -19.66 6.22
N THR A 2 45.21 -18.64 6.46
CA THR A 2 44.13 -18.62 7.45
C THR A 2 42.85 -18.96 6.78
N ALA A 3 42.29 -20.09 7.19
CA ALA A 3 40.96 -20.53 6.74
C ALA A 3 39.90 -19.62 7.39
N ASP A 4 39.40 -18.66 6.64
CA ASP A 4 38.18 -18.00 6.97
C ASP A 4 37.40 -17.66 5.68
N ASP A 5 37.31 -18.69 4.85
CA ASP A 5 36.30 -18.73 3.77
C ASP A 5 35.14 -19.61 4.25
N ALA A 6 34.54 -19.16 5.35
CA ALA A 6 33.29 -19.74 5.80
C ALA A 6 32.24 -19.38 4.74
N ALA A 7 31.98 -20.35 3.89
CA ALA A 7 30.98 -20.35 2.85
C ALA A 7 29.72 -19.60 3.32
N ARG A 8 29.50 -18.41 2.76
CA ARG A 8 28.20 -17.77 2.81
C ARG A 8 27.23 -18.72 2.12
N ASP A 9 26.38 -19.33 2.90
CA ASP A 9 25.28 -20.13 2.40
C ASP A 9 24.47 -19.24 1.44
N PRO A 10 24.43 -19.50 0.14
CA PRO A 10 23.69 -18.68 -0.83
C PRO A 10 22.17 -18.71 -0.62
N HIS A 11 21.67 -19.51 0.30
CA HIS A 11 20.26 -19.66 0.64
C HIS A 11 19.86 -18.98 1.94
N VAL A 12 20.78 -18.29 2.62
CA VAL A 12 20.40 -17.46 3.76
C VAL A 12 19.84 -16.16 3.23
N GLU A 13 18.51 -16.07 3.22
CA GLU A 13 17.78 -14.82 2.99
C GLU A 13 18.40 -13.73 3.92
N PRO A 14 18.75 -12.57 3.38
CA PRO A 14 19.29 -11.49 4.20
C PRO A 14 18.29 -11.15 5.30
N ARG A 15 18.73 -11.24 6.55
CA ARG A 15 17.88 -10.90 7.69
C ARG A 15 17.40 -9.46 7.55
N SER A 16 16.09 -9.25 7.68
CA SER A 16 15.51 -7.91 7.66
C SER A 16 16.10 -7.03 8.75
N THR A 17 16.44 -5.81 8.38
CA THR A 17 16.93 -4.81 9.33
C THR A 17 15.79 -4.17 10.11
N ALA A 18 16.10 -3.49 11.22
CA ALA A 18 15.10 -2.69 11.94
C ALA A 18 14.51 -1.59 11.06
N ALA A 19 15.33 -0.98 10.20
CA ALA A 19 14.88 0.04 9.24
C ALA A 19 13.93 -0.54 8.19
N ASP A 20 14.18 -1.76 7.70
CA ASP A 20 13.26 -2.47 6.80
C ASP A 20 11.91 -2.68 7.47
N ARG A 21 11.91 -3.20 8.70
CA ARG A 21 10.68 -3.46 9.43
C ARG A 21 9.88 -2.19 9.71
N ASP A 22 10.54 -1.08 10.05
CA ASP A 22 9.88 0.21 10.24
C ASP A 22 9.27 0.73 8.94
N ARG A 23 9.95 0.55 7.82
CA ARG A 23 9.43 0.89 6.49
C ARG A 23 8.21 0.05 6.13
N TRP A 24 8.24 -1.25 6.37
CA TRP A 24 7.10 -2.15 6.11
C TRP A 24 5.89 -1.83 6.98
N ARG A 25 6.09 -1.42 8.23
CA ARG A 25 4.99 -0.95 9.09
C ARG A 25 4.31 0.29 8.53
N ARG A 26 5.08 1.23 7.98
CA ARG A 26 4.53 2.41 7.32
C ARG A 26 3.75 2.04 6.06
N TYR A 27 4.29 1.16 5.23
CA TYR A 27 3.58 0.67 4.04
C TYR A 27 2.28 -0.03 4.41
N LEU A 28 2.31 -0.90 5.40
CA LEU A 28 1.12 -1.59 5.89
C LEU A 28 0.03 -0.59 6.35
N ALA A 29 0.42 0.46 7.05
CA ALA A 29 -0.51 1.50 7.48
C ALA A 29 -1.09 2.29 6.29
N ASP A 30 -0.26 2.60 5.29
CA ASP A 30 -0.67 3.31 4.08
C ASP A 30 -1.66 2.47 3.25
N GLU A 31 -1.39 1.18 3.05
CA GLU A 31 -2.31 0.27 2.34
C GLU A 31 -3.68 0.16 3.03
N ARG A 32 -3.68 0.07 4.35
CA ARG A 32 -4.92 0.07 5.15
C ARG A 32 -5.70 1.36 4.98
N ALA A 33 -5.01 2.49 4.96
CA ALA A 33 -5.61 3.79 4.76
C ALA A 33 -6.24 3.93 3.38
N GLU A 34 -5.54 3.52 2.33
CA GLU A 34 -6.03 3.56 0.95
C GLU A 34 -7.22 2.62 0.75
N ALA A 35 -7.14 1.39 1.24
CA ALA A 35 -8.27 0.47 1.20
C ALA A 35 -9.52 1.02 1.88
N ALA A 36 -9.37 1.71 3.01
CA ALA A 36 -10.47 2.34 3.72
C ALA A 36 -11.11 3.47 2.90
N VAL A 37 -10.30 4.29 2.23
CA VAL A 37 -10.77 5.36 1.33
C VAL A 37 -11.57 4.77 0.17
N TYR A 38 -11.05 3.75 -0.51
CA TYR A 38 -11.77 3.13 -1.63
C TYR A 38 -13.10 2.50 -1.20
N ARG A 39 -13.17 1.87 -0.01
CA ARG A 39 -14.43 1.33 0.53
C ARG A 39 -15.42 2.42 0.87
N GLU A 40 -14.97 3.51 1.44
CA GLU A 40 -15.82 4.66 1.77
C GLU A 40 -16.41 5.30 0.51
N LEU A 41 -15.60 5.45 -0.53
CA LEU A 41 -16.06 5.93 -1.84
C LEU A 41 -17.04 4.95 -2.48
N ALA A 42 -16.76 3.65 -2.45
CA ALA A 42 -17.63 2.62 -2.99
C ALA A 42 -19.00 2.59 -2.30
N ALA A 43 -19.07 2.90 -1.01
CA ALA A 43 -20.33 2.95 -0.27
C ALA A 43 -21.30 4.03 -0.79
N ARG A 44 -20.81 4.98 -1.58
CA ARG A 44 -21.57 6.10 -2.15
C ARG A 44 -21.74 6.02 -3.65
N ARG A 45 -21.40 4.92 -4.25
CA ARG A 45 -21.48 4.68 -5.68
C ARG A 45 -22.26 3.41 -5.95
N ASP A 46 -22.76 3.31 -7.16
CA ASP A 46 -23.47 2.16 -7.66
C ASP A 46 -22.85 1.66 -8.98
N GLY A 47 -23.27 0.49 -9.43
CA GLY A 47 -22.88 -0.07 -10.72
C GLY A 47 -21.38 -0.27 -10.86
N GLU A 48 -20.88 -0.03 -12.06
CA GLU A 48 -19.49 -0.29 -12.45
C GLU A 48 -18.48 0.52 -11.63
N GLU A 49 -18.79 1.77 -11.32
CA GLU A 49 -17.90 2.63 -10.52
C GLU A 49 -17.68 2.05 -9.12
N ARG A 50 -18.74 1.54 -8.49
CA ARG A 50 -18.63 0.83 -7.21
C ARG A 50 -17.76 -0.42 -7.32
N GLU A 51 -17.96 -1.22 -8.36
CA GLU A 51 -17.19 -2.44 -8.57
C GLU A 51 -15.69 -2.14 -8.75
N ILE A 52 -15.34 -1.12 -9.51
CA ILE A 52 -13.96 -0.66 -9.69
C ILE A 52 -13.35 -0.25 -8.35
N LEU A 53 -14.03 0.55 -7.55
CA LEU A 53 -13.55 1.00 -6.25
C LEU A 53 -13.36 -0.16 -5.27
N LEU A 54 -14.24 -1.14 -5.28
CA LEU A 54 -14.09 -2.36 -4.46
C LEU A 54 -12.91 -3.23 -4.95
N ALA A 55 -12.68 -3.30 -6.25
CA ALA A 55 -11.51 -4.00 -6.81
C ALA A 55 -10.20 -3.32 -6.41
N LEU A 56 -10.15 -1.98 -6.39
CA LEU A 56 -9.01 -1.21 -5.88
C LEU A 56 -8.77 -1.50 -4.40
N ALA A 57 -9.81 -1.48 -3.58
CA ALA A 57 -9.71 -1.83 -2.16
C ALA A 57 -9.19 -3.26 -1.93
N ALA A 58 -9.60 -4.21 -2.78
CA ALA A 58 -9.12 -5.58 -2.72
C ALA A 58 -7.63 -5.69 -3.11
N ALA A 59 -7.16 -4.89 -4.07
CA ALA A 59 -5.73 -4.82 -4.41
C ALA A 59 -4.91 -4.32 -3.23
N GLU A 60 -5.35 -3.25 -2.55
CA GLU A 60 -4.69 -2.76 -1.33
C GLU A 60 -4.66 -3.83 -0.23
N GLY A 61 -5.72 -4.63 -0.10
CA GLY A 61 -5.74 -5.76 0.82
C GLY A 61 -4.68 -6.84 0.51
N ARG A 62 -4.36 -7.06 -0.76
CA ARG A 62 -3.26 -7.96 -1.16
C ARG A 62 -1.89 -7.37 -0.82
N HIS A 63 -1.70 -6.08 -1.00
CA HIS A 63 -0.47 -5.37 -0.62
C HIS A 63 -0.30 -5.40 0.90
N GLU A 64 -1.35 -5.13 1.66
CA GLU A 64 -1.37 -5.26 3.11
C GLU A 64 -0.91 -6.65 3.56
N ALA A 65 -1.49 -7.70 2.97
CA ALA A 65 -1.12 -9.08 3.27
C ALA A 65 0.37 -9.38 2.98
N HIS A 66 0.93 -8.79 1.93
CA HIS A 66 2.35 -8.90 1.61
C HIS A 66 3.24 -8.32 2.71
N TRP A 67 2.99 -7.08 3.12
CA TRP A 67 3.78 -6.42 4.17
C TRP A 67 3.62 -7.10 5.52
N LEU A 68 2.43 -7.57 5.83
CA LEU A 68 2.16 -8.31 7.05
C LEU A 68 2.94 -9.64 7.11
N ARG A 69 3.04 -10.34 5.98
CA ARG A 69 3.88 -11.56 5.89
C ARG A 69 5.36 -11.26 6.12
N LEU A 70 5.89 -10.19 5.55
CA LEU A 70 7.28 -9.77 5.78
C LEU A 70 7.54 -9.41 7.24
N LEU A 71 6.53 -8.89 7.94
CA LEU A 71 6.58 -8.61 9.39
C LEU A 71 6.36 -9.87 10.24
N GLY A 72 6.12 -11.03 9.64
CA GLY A 72 5.85 -12.27 10.35
C GLY A 72 4.52 -12.29 11.10
N GLY A 73 3.54 -11.50 10.67
CA GLY A 73 2.25 -11.31 11.33
C GLY A 73 2.29 -10.39 12.55
N ASP A 74 3.45 -9.78 12.85
CA ASP A 74 3.61 -8.85 13.95
C ASP A 74 3.14 -7.44 13.59
N GLU A 75 2.00 -7.05 14.14
CA GLU A 75 1.39 -5.72 13.94
C GLU A 75 1.85 -4.69 14.98
N THR A 76 2.76 -5.05 15.88
CA THR A 76 3.28 -4.14 16.91
C THR A 76 3.97 -2.94 16.26
N GLY A 77 3.59 -1.74 16.66
CA GLY A 77 4.16 -0.49 16.15
C GLY A 77 3.65 -0.08 14.76
N VAL A 78 2.66 -0.78 14.20
CA VAL A 78 1.97 -0.31 12.99
C VAL A 78 1.13 0.91 13.36
N PRO A 79 1.35 2.08 12.68
CA PRO A 79 0.54 3.26 12.92
C PRO A 79 -0.94 2.97 12.70
N ARG A 80 -1.80 3.45 13.60
CA ARG A 80 -3.25 3.38 13.37
C ARG A 80 -3.62 4.32 12.23
N ALA A 81 -4.74 4.02 11.56
CA ALA A 81 -5.29 4.87 10.51
C ALA A 81 -5.27 6.34 10.95
N ASP A 82 -4.38 7.06 10.33
CA ASP A 82 -3.94 8.38 10.70
C ASP A 82 -5.06 9.42 10.49
N ILE A 83 -4.93 10.55 11.16
CA ILE A 83 -5.63 11.83 10.91
C ILE A 83 -5.76 12.08 9.40
N ARG A 84 -4.73 11.77 8.62
CA ARG A 84 -4.72 11.85 7.16
C ARG A 84 -5.84 11.04 6.51
N THR A 85 -6.10 9.81 6.95
CA THR A 85 -7.18 8.97 6.43
C THR A 85 -8.55 9.53 6.81
N ARG A 86 -8.68 10.02 8.03
CA ARG A 86 -9.92 10.69 8.49
C ARG A 86 -10.17 11.98 7.72
N MET A 87 -9.13 12.76 7.43
CA MET A 87 -9.22 13.96 6.61
C MET A 87 -9.61 13.63 5.17
N LEU A 88 -9.01 12.60 4.55
CA LEU A 88 -9.37 12.15 3.21
C LEU A 88 -10.82 11.67 3.15
N GLY A 89 -11.28 10.90 4.13
CA GLY A 89 -12.66 10.48 4.25
C GLY A 89 -13.62 11.67 4.43
N GLY A 90 -13.25 12.67 5.24
CA GLY A 90 -14.00 13.90 5.43
C GLY A 90 -14.07 14.77 4.17
N LEU A 91 -12.96 14.88 3.44
CA LEU A 91 -12.87 15.60 2.17
C LEU A 91 -13.70 14.90 1.08
N ALA A 92 -13.70 13.56 1.04
CA ALA A 92 -14.53 12.78 0.13
C ALA A 92 -16.01 13.06 0.34
N ARG A 93 -16.42 13.20 1.60
CA ARG A 93 -17.81 13.54 1.96
C ARG A 93 -18.20 14.94 1.54
N ARG A 94 -17.29 15.89 1.60
CA ARG A 94 -17.59 17.31 1.41
C ARG A 94 -17.41 17.77 -0.04
N PHE A 95 -16.40 17.29 -0.75
CA PHE A 95 -15.98 17.79 -2.06
C PHE A 95 -16.16 16.79 -3.21
N GLY A 96 -16.68 15.59 -2.91
CA GLY A 96 -16.90 14.54 -3.90
C GLY A 96 -15.67 13.68 -4.19
N SER A 97 -15.94 12.54 -4.82
CA SER A 97 -14.96 11.47 -5.02
C SER A 97 -13.83 11.84 -5.97
N ILE A 98 -14.11 12.63 -7.02
CA ILE A 98 -13.11 12.97 -8.05
C ILE A 98 -11.93 13.74 -7.45
N PHE A 99 -12.21 14.69 -6.56
CA PHE A 99 -11.17 15.48 -5.92
C PHE A 99 -10.28 14.62 -5.01
N VAL A 100 -10.87 13.71 -4.25
CA VAL A 100 -10.14 12.82 -3.35
C VAL A 100 -9.31 11.81 -4.12
N LEU A 101 -9.87 11.24 -5.21
CA LEU A 101 -9.14 10.35 -6.10
C LEU A 101 -7.96 11.06 -6.75
N ALA A 102 -8.10 12.31 -7.15
CA ALA A 102 -7.00 13.12 -7.69
C ALA A 102 -5.90 13.37 -6.64
N LEU A 103 -6.26 13.59 -5.37
CA LEU A 103 -5.29 13.73 -4.28
C LEU A 103 -4.58 12.42 -3.97
N ALA A 104 -5.32 11.31 -3.91
CA ALA A 104 -4.76 9.97 -3.71
C ALA A 104 -3.78 9.63 -4.83
N GLN A 105 -4.13 9.86 -6.08
CA GLN A 105 -3.26 9.66 -7.24
C GLN A 105 -1.96 10.48 -7.14
N ARG A 106 -2.04 11.70 -6.65
CA ARG A 106 -0.87 12.54 -6.47
C ARG A 106 0.06 12.04 -5.37
N ALA A 107 -0.48 11.38 -4.35
CA ALA A 107 0.28 10.69 -3.31
C ALA A 107 0.92 9.41 -3.85
N GLU A 108 0.18 8.61 -4.63
CA GLU A 108 0.67 7.37 -5.26
C GLU A 108 1.77 7.63 -6.29
N ALA A 109 1.71 8.72 -7.05
CA ALA A 109 2.77 9.12 -7.98
C ALA A 109 4.13 9.34 -7.27
N ARG A 110 4.12 9.45 -5.95
CA ARG A 110 5.31 9.51 -5.08
C ARG A 110 5.61 8.19 -4.40
N SER A 111 4.85 7.12 -4.72
CA SER A 111 5.06 5.80 -4.14
C SER A 111 6.43 5.25 -4.50
N PRO A 112 7.24 4.80 -3.53
CA PRO A 112 8.57 4.26 -3.78
C PRO A 112 8.55 2.81 -4.28
N TYR A 113 7.38 2.22 -4.55
CA TYR A 113 7.25 0.79 -4.86
C TYR A 113 8.01 0.36 -6.10
N SER A 114 8.14 1.22 -7.11
CA SER A 114 8.91 0.92 -8.31
C SER A 114 10.42 0.80 -8.06
N THR A 115 10.91 1.36 -6.96
CA THR A 115 12.33 1.38 -6.58
C THR A 115 12.62 0.61 -5.29
N ASP A 116 11.59 0.19 -4.55
CA ASP A 116 11.75 -0.58 -3.32
C ASP A 116 11.97 -2.08 -3.66
N PRO A 117 13.12 -2.68 -3.25
CA PRO A 117 13.42 -4.07 -3.55
C PRO A 117 12.49 -5.08 -2.85
N HIS A 118 11.74 -4.65 -1.84
CA HIS A 118 10.80 -5.49 -1.11
C HIS A 118 9.38 -5.43 -1.67
N ALA A 119 9.10 -4.51 -2.60
CA ALA A 119 7.85 -4.48 -3.34
C ALA A 119 7.90 -5.46 -4.52
N THR A 120 6.79 -6.14 -4.79
CA THR A 120 6.70 -7.03 -5.92
C THR A 120 6.42 -6.26 -7.22
N ALA A 121 6.78 -6.84 -8.37
CA ALA A 121 6.41 -6.29 -9.67
C ALA A 121 4.89 -6.17 -9.86
N ALA A 122 4.12 -7.09 -9.25
CA ALA A 122 2.66 -7.03 -9.24
C ALA A 122 2.14 -5.81 -8.48
N MET A 123 2.73 -5.48 -7.32
CA MET A 123 2.36 -4.28 -6.55
C MET A 123 2.64 -2.99 -7.34
N ALA A 124 3.79 -2.88 -7.98
CA ALA A 124 4.13 -1.74 -8.83
C ALA A 124 3.20 -1.63 -10.05
N ALA A 125 2.75 -2.76 -10.61
CA ALA A 125 1.78 -2.79 -11.70
C ALA A 125 0.39 -2.34 -11.22
N ASP A 126 -0.06 -2.79 -10.05
CA ASP A 126 -1.32 -2.38 -9.44
C ASP A 126 -1.36 -0.86 -9.25
N GLU A 127 -0.31 -0.27 -8.70
CA GLU A 127 -0.21 1.19 -8.51
C GLU A 127 -0.35 1.96 -9.84
N ARG A 128 0.25 1.49 -10.92
CA ARG A 128 0.09 2.10 -12.24
C ARG A 128 -1.34 2.01 -12.75
N ILE A 129 -1.98 0.86 -12.59
CA ILE A 129 -3.39 0.63 -12.98
C ILE A 129 -4.32 1.53 -12.16
N HIS A 130 -4.08 1.65 -10.85
CA HIS A 130 -4.83 2.55 -9.98
C HIS A 130 -4.80 3.99 -10.50
N GLY A 131 -3.61 4.49 -10.83
CA GLY A 131 -3.45 5.83 -11.38
C GLY A 131 -4.18 6.03 -12.71
N GLU A 132 -4.24 5.02 -13.57
CA GLU A 132 -4.95 5.08 -14.84
C GLU A 132 -6.47 5.07 -14.66
N VAL A 133 -6.97 4.20 -13.78
CA VAL A 133 -8.41 4.11 -13.47
C VAL A 133 -8.91 5.41 -12.86
N VAL A 134 -8.17 5.97 -11.91
CA VAL A 134 -8.53 7.24 -11.26
C VAL A 134 -8.60 8.40 -12.25
N ARG A 135 -7.70 8.44 -13.24
CA ARG A 135 -7.75 9.46 -14.32
C ARG A 135 -8.95 9.30 -15.26
N GLY A 136 -9.47 8.09 -15.37
CA GLY A 136 -10.61 7.78 -16.22
C GLY A 136 -11.99 8.01 -15.58
N LEU A 137 -12.01 8.19 -14.25
CA LEU A 137 -13.24 8.48 -13.49
C LEU A 137 -13.54 9.97 -13.44
#